data_2fb16f77eef14b8852bbd8a6dd90d99b
#
_entry.id   2fb16f77eef14b8852bbd8a6dd90d99b
#
_cell.length_a   1.000
_cell.length_b   1.000
_cell.length_c   1.000
_cell.angle_alpha   90.00
_cell.angle_beta   90.00
_cell.angle_gamma   90.00
#
_symmetry.space_group_name_H-M   'P 1'
#
loop_
_entity.id
_entity.type
_entity.pdbx_description
1 polymer ?
#
loop_
_entity_poly.entity_id
_entity_poly.type
_entity_poly.pdbx_seq_one_letter_code
_entity_poly.pdbx_strand_id
1 'polypeptide(L)'
;MSYRENNHKFESKQNTIEVDIIDGCNAKCLCCPRGLRIFPNTMKVMDLELYKKIVDKAYDYGKRVIALFSWGEPFLVQNLSEYCKYAHDKGMYVCLSSNFSMKIKDLEGILKYANHLYVSVSGFTQEVYQITHRGCKIDLVKENIDKINQLLNDGKIDVDTELRYFGYDYNEFEFHLWEEYLKDSKIKVVLQPGNSNPRINLYLLSKGQKPTQWFGKVCWYGDPYYDEVQNVYCSMVRKFTINANGDMVLCCEKAFDDNLVIGNFLEDDIYEMQEKKLKSKQCDYCFMKREFINILKKSEKDLIKQHKFI
;
A
#
# COMPACT_ATOMS: atom_id res chain seq x y z
N MET A 1 -11.82 9.32 -19.22
CA MET A 1 -12.16 7.94 -18.79
C MET A 1 -12.00 7.88 -17.28
N SER A 2 -13.02 7.51 -16.56
CA SER A 2 -13.02 7.62 -15.10
C SER A 2 -12.11 6.56 -14.46
N TYR A 3 -11.50 6.91 -13.34
CA TYR A 3 -10.73 6.02 -12.43
C TYR A 3 -11.38 4.62 -12.22
N ARG A 4 -12.69 4.51 -12.42
CA ARG A 4 -13.47 3.28 -12.26
C ARG A 4 -13.23 2.22 -13.35
N GLU A 5 -12.91 2.58 -14.59
CA GLU A 5 -12.86 1.61 -15.70
C GLU A 5 -11.60 0.79 -15.78
N ASN A 6 -10.45 1.31 -15.33
CA ASN A 6 -9.17 0.61 -15.41
C ASN A 6 -8.91 -0.34 -14.21
N ASN A 7 -9.51 -0.09 -13.04
CA ASN A 7 -9.31 -0.94 -11.87
C ASN A 7 -10.17 -2.21 -11.85
N HIS A 8 -11.22 -2.32 -12.67
CA HIS A 8 -12.08 -3.51 -12.70
C HIS A 8 -11.48 -4.73 -13.40
N LYS A 9 -10.43 -4.58 -14.19
CA LYS A 9 -9.81 -5.71 -14.91
C LYS A 9 -8.88 -6.57 -14.05
N PHE A 10 -8.31 -6.04 -12.96
CA PHE A 10 -7.25 -6.71 -12.20
C PHE A 10 -7.59 -7.01 -10.74
N GLU A 11 -8.59 -6.37 -10.17
CA GLU A 11 -8.96 -6.56 -8.77
C GLU A 11 -10.32 -7.23 -8.61
N SER A 12 -10.44 -8.49 -9.02
CA SER A 12 -11.29 -9.29 -8.16
C SER A 12 -10.46 -9.54 -6.89
N LYS A 13 -10.71 -8.80 -5.81
CA LYS A 13 -10.04 -8.96 -4.50
C LYS A 13 -10.12 -10.40 -3.97
N GLN A 14 -10.97 -11.23 -4.59
CA GLN A 14 -11.07 -12.67 -4.38
C GLN A 14 -9.86 -13.43 -4.94
N ASN A 15 -9.23 -12.94 -6.02
CA ASN A 15 -8.11 -13.61 -6.68
C ASN A 15 -6.74 -13.08 -6.25
N THR A 16 -6.71 -12.12 -5.32
CA THR A 16 -5.47 -11.47 -4.89
C THR A 16 -4.95 -12.02 -3.58
N ILE A 17 -3.63 -12.21 -3.51
CA ILE A 17 -2.88 -12.38 -2.28
C ILE A 17 -1.87 -11.22 -2.15
N GLU A 18 -1.80 -10.60 -0.98
CA GLU A 18 -0.72 -9.68 -0.61
C GLU A 18 0.29 -10.41 0.25
N VAL A 19 1.56 -10.26 -0.07
CA VAL A 19 2.65 -10.85 0.69
C VAL A 19 3.67 -9.75 1.03
N ASP A 20 3.78 -9.44 2.31
CA ASP A 20 4.85 -8.57 2.81
C ASP A 20 6.13 -9.40 2.88
N ILE A 21 6.97 -9.33 1.84
CA ILE A 21 8.22 -10.09 1.77
C ILE A 21 9.33 -9.50 2.64
N ILE A 22 9.11 -8.32 3.21
CA ILE A 22 10.03 -7.66 4.13
C ILE A 22 9.26 -6.93 5.24
N ASP A 23 9.67 -7.14 6.48
CA ASP A 23 9.16 -6.39 7.63
C ASP A 23 9.97 -5.11 7.86
N GLY A 24 10.02 -4.25 6.83
CA GLY A 24 10.83 -3.05 6.88
C GLY A 24 10.59 -2.06 5.74
N CYS A 25 10.92 -0.80 6.01
CA CYS A 25 10.89 0.28 5.04
C CYS A 25 11.97 1.32 5.37
N ASN A 26 12.61 1.89 4.35
CA ASN A 26 13.57 2.99 4.48
C ASN A 26 12.90 4.34 4.78
N ALA A 27 11.63 4.50 4.39
CA ALA A 27 10.88 5.74 4.58
C ALA A 27 10.37 5.89 6.04
N LYS A 28 10.12 7.14 6.43
CA LYS A 28 9.53 7.54 7.71
C LYS A 28 8.25 8.34 7.48
N CYS A 29 7.40 7.84 6.59
CA CYS A 29 6.19 8.53 6.17
C CYS A 29 5.25 8.80 7.34
N LEU A 30 4.73 10.04 7.42
CA LEU A 30 3.85 10.46 8.50
C LEU A 30 2.45 9.82 8.44
N CYS A 31 2.05 9.36 7.25
CA CYS A 31 0.78 8.69 7.03
C CYS A 31 0.85 7.17 7.21
N CYS A 32 2.02 6.65 7.56
CA CYS A 32 2.27 5.20 7.64
C CYS A 32 2.66 4.79 9.07
N PRO A 33 1.98 3.77 9.65
CA PRO A 33 2.31 3.27 10.98
C PRO A 33 3.76 2.76 11.09
N ARG A 34 4.30 2.16 10.04
CA ARG A 34 5.70 1.76 9.98
C ARG A 34 6.64 2.98 9.94
N GLY A 35 6.29 3.98 9.17
CA GLY A 35 7.04 5.24 9.10
C GLY A 35 7.09 5.97 10.44
N LEU A 36 6.01 5.94 11.20
CA LEU A 36 5.89 6.49 12.56
C LEU A 36 6.51 5.59 13.65
N ARG A 37 7.04 4.42 13.29
CA ARG A 37 7.60 3.45 14.25
C ARG A 37 6.59 2.98 15.32
N ILE A 38 5.31 3.00 14.98
CA ILE A 38 4.26 2.37 15.78
C ILE A 38 4.46 0.85 15.79
N PHE A 39 5.01 0.33 14.68
CA PHE A 39 5.40 -1.07 14.53
C PHE A 39 6.89 -1.23 14.37
N PRO A 40 7.40 -2.39 14.77
CA PRO A 40 8.80 -2.73 14.54
C PRO A 40 9.16 -2.56 13.05
N ASN A 41 10.36 -2.07 12.80
CA ASN A 41 10.97 -2.02 11.48
C ASN A 41 12.18 -2.93 11.53
N THR A 42 11.91 -4.24 11.55
CA THR A 42 12.93 -5.25 11.81
C THR A 42 13.86 -5.48 10.64
N MET A 43 13.43 -5.07 9.44
CA MET A 43 14.11 -5.36 8.17
C MET A 43 14.24 -6.86 7.87
N LYS A 44 13.45 -7.71 8.56
CA LYS A 44 13.42 -9.14 8.31
C LYS A 44 12.85 -9.40 6.92
N VAL A 45 13.62 -10.10 6.09
CA VAL A 45 13.20 -10.56 4.77
C VAL A 45 12.61 -11.97 4.92
N MET A 46 11.47 -12.22 4.25
CA MET A 46 10.90 -13.56 4.14
C MET A 46 11.88 -14.48 3.42
N ASP A 47 12.09 -15.68 3.94
CA ASP A 47 12.87 -16.69 3.24
C ASP A 47 12.27 -17.06 1.89
N LEU A 48 13.11 -17.22 0.86
CA LEU A 48 12.64 -17.46 -0.51
C LEU A 48 11.91 -18.82 -0.63
N GLU A 49 12.34 -19.84 0.10
CA GLU A 49 11.67 -21.14 0.07
C GLU A 49 10.33 -21.11 0.81
N LEU A 50 10.22 -20.31 1.89
CA LEU A 50 8.94 -20.04 2.53
C LEU A 50 8.00 -19.31 1.56
N TYR A 51 8.50 -18.30 0.86
CA TYR A 51 7.74 -17.55 -0.15
C TYR A 51 7.22 -18.48 -1.26
N LYS A 52 8.06 -19.34 -1.82
CA LYS A 52 7.68 -20.28 -2.87
C LYS A 52 6.51 -21.17 -2.44
N LYS A 53 6.60 -21.73 -1.23
CA LYS A 53 5.50 -22.56 -0.67
C LYS A 53 4.21 -21.76 -0.52
N ILE A 54 4.30 -20.48 -0.10
CA ILE A 54 3.13 -19.57 0.00
C ILE A 54 2.51 -19.34 -1.39
N VAL A 55 3.34 -19.06 -2.40
CA VAL A 55 2.88 -18.88 -3.78
C VAL A 55 2.19 -20.14 -4.30
N ASP A 56 2.78 -21.32 -4.09
CA ASP A 56 2.21 -22.58 -4.52
C ASP A 56 0.84 -22.83 -3.89
N LYS A 57 0.76 -22.73 -2.56
CA LYS A 57 -0.52 -22.92 -1.84
C LYS A 57 -1.58 -21.91 -2.29
N ALA A 58 -1.18 -20.64 -2.48
CA ALA A 58 -2.09 -19.60 -2.95
C ALA A 58 -2.60 -19.86 -4.38
N TYR A 59 -1.70 -20.28 -5.27
CA TYR A 59 -2.04 -20.62 -6.65
C TYR A 59 -3.00 -21.81 -6.74
N ASP A 60 -2.73 -22.88 -5.98
CA ASP A 60 -3.58 -24.07 -5.91
C ASP A 60 -4.97 -23.75 -5.33
N TYR A 61 -5.05 -22.76 -4.44
CA TYR A 61 -6.31 -22.22 -3.91
C TYR A 61 -7.04 -21.29 -4.89
N GLY A 62 -6.51 -21.04 -6.07
CA GLY A 62 -7.15 -20.22 -7.10
C GLY A 62 -6.73 -18.76 -7.12
N LYS A 63 -5.72 -18.33 -6.35
CA LYS A 63 -5.16 -16.98 -6.46
C LYS A 63 -4.39 -16.84 -7.76
N ARG A 64 -4.54 -15.71 -8.43
CA ARG A 64 -3.87 -15.42 -9.72
C ARG A 64 -3.16 -14.08 -9.75
N VAL A 65 -3.36 -13.25 -8.74
CA VAL A 65 -2.68 -11.96 -8.57
C VAL A 65 -1.92 -11.98 -7.27
N ILE A 66 -0.64 -11.63 -7.31
CA ILE A 66 0.19 -11.45 -6.14
C ILE A 66 0.71 -10.03 -6.05
N ALA A 67 0.49 -9.39 -4.91
CA ALA A 67 1.04 -8.08 -4.59
C ALA A 67 2.17 -8.27 -3.57
N LEU A 68 3.41 -7.95 -3.95
CA LEU A 68 4.60 -8.10 -3.09
C LEU A 68 4.82 -6.84 -2.26
N PHE A 69 3.76 -6.33 -1.71
CA PHE A 69 3.77 -5.15 -0.84
C PHE A 69 2.54 -5.14 0.06
N SER A 70 2.70 -4.57 1.23
CA SER A 70 1.63 -4.12 2.13
C SER A 70 2.16 -2.93 2.94
N TRP A 71 2.99 -3.18 3.94
CA TRP A 71 3.63 -2.15 4.78
C TRP A 71 5.16 -2.12 4.64
N GLY A 72 5.74 -3.11 3.99
CA GLY A 72 7.17 -3.19 3.66
C GLY A 72 7.52 -2.47 2.36
N GLU A 73 8.83 -2.22 2.17
CA GLU A 73 9.37 -1.70 0.91
C GLU A 73 10.08 -2.83 0.16
N PRO A 74 9.46 -3.44 -0.84
CA PRO A 74 9.99 -4.65 -1.48
C PRO A 74 11.34 -4.43 -2.17
N PHE A 75 11.62 -3.24 -2.69
CA PHE A 75 12.89 -2.96 -3.38
C PHE A 75 14.11 -2.89 -2.45
N LEU A 76 13.92 -3.06 -1.14
CA LEU A 76 15.03 -3.27 -0.20
C LEU A 76 15.49 -4.74 -0.15
N VAL A 77 14.70 -5.66 -0.73
CA VAL A 77 15.08 -7.08 -0.85
C VAL A 77 16.08 -7.24 -1.98
N GLN A 78 17.30 -7.71 -1.66
CA GLN A 78 18.41 -7.72 -2.63
C GLN A 78 18.14 -8.62 -3.85
N ASN A 79 17.46 -9.74 -3.66
CA ASN A 79 17.10 -10.71 -4.70
C ASN A 79 15.61 -10.65 -5.06
N LEU A 80 15.02 -9.47 -5.07
CA LEU A 80 13.58 -9.28 -5.39
C LEU A 80 13.20 -9.90 -6.75
N SER A 81 14.12 -9.89 -7.71
CA SER A 81 13.92 -10.51 -9.03
C SER A 81 13.59 -12.00 -8.95
N GLU A 82 14.15 -12.74 -7.98
CA GLU A 82 13.84 -14.16 -7.77
C GLU A 82 12.40 -14.37 -7.26
N TYR A 83 11.92 -13.51 -6.37
CA TYR A 83 10.53 -13.53 -5.89
C TYR A 83 9.55 -13.22 -7.02
N CYS A 84 9.82 -12.17 -7.79
CA CYS A 84 9.00 -11.81 -8.95
C CYS A 84 8.99 -12.93 -9.98
N LYS A 85 10.18 -13.48 -10.33
CA LYS A 85 10.33 -14.54 -11.31
C LYS A 85 9.53 -15.79 -10.91
N TYR A 86 9.64 -16.23 -9.67
CA TYR A 86 8.94 -17.43 -9.22
C TYR A 86 7.42 -17.31 -9.35
N ALA A 87 6.85 -16.20 -8.90
CA ALA A 87 5.41 -15.96 -9.03
C ALA A 87 4.98 -15.82 -10.50
N HIS A 88 5.76 -15.12 -11.32
CA HIS A 88 5.52 -14.96 -12.75
C HIS A 88 5.54 -16.32 -13.49
N ASP A 89 6.57 -17.14 -13.24
CA ASP A 89 6.71 -18.45 -13.88
C ASP A 89 5.60 -19.43 -13.45
N LYS A 90 5.05 -19.24 -12.25
CA LYS A 90 3.85 -19.96 -11.78
C LYS A 90 2.56 -19.50 -12.49
N GLY A 91 2.62 -18.42 -13.26
CA GLY A 91 1.48 -17.85 -13.99
C GLY A 91 0.65 -16.86 -13.16
N MET A 92 1.22 -16.27 -12.12
CA MET A 92 0.58 -15.19 -11.37
C MET A 92 0.86 -13.82 -11.99
N TYR A 93 -0.11 -12.92 -11.89
CA TYR A 93 0.06 -11.51 -12.19
C TYR A 93 0.77 -10.82 -11.04
N VAL A 94 1.98 -10.34 -11.26
CA VAL A 94 2.86 -9.79 -10.23
C VAL A 94 2.71 -8.27 -10.16
N CYS A 95 2.29 -7.78 -8.98
CA CYS A 95 2.17 -6.36 -8.67
C CYS A 95 3.24 -5.93 -7.67
N LEU A 96 3.89 -4.80 -7.95
CA LEU A 96 4.84 -4.15 -7.08
C LEU A 96 4.35 -2.75 -6.69
N SER A 97 4.76 -2.29 -5.51
CA SER A 97 4.60 -0.89 -5.10
C SER A 97 5.84 -0.44 -4.34
N SER A 98 6.32 0.76 -4.62
CA SER A 98 7.53 1.28 -4.00
C SER A 98 7.49 2.80 -3.82
N ASN A 99 8.20 3.27 -2.81
CA ASN A 99 8.55 4.68 -2.68
C ASN A 99 9.70 5.11 -3.60
N PHE A 100 10.40 4.17 -4.22
CA PHE A 100 11.50 4.35 -5.17
C PHE A 100 12.67 5.25 -4.69
N SER A 101 12.70 5.62 -3.41
CA SER A 101 13.74 6.48 -2.85
C SER A 101 14.95 5.68 -2.36
N MET A 102 15.52 4.87 -3.26
CA MET A 102 16.76 4.12 -3.02
C MET A 102 17.47 3.85 -4.36
N LYS A 103 18.75 3.46 -4.27
CA LYS A 103 19.48 2.95 -5.44
C LYS A 103 19.09 1.50 -5.69
N ILE A 104 18.53 1.22 -6.86
CA ILE A 104 18.12 -0.13 -7.28
C ILE A 104 19.16 -0.66 -8.26
N LYS A 105 19.77 -1.80 -7.91
CA LYS A 105 20.85 -2.39 -8.72
C LYS A 105 20.34 -3.15 -9.94
N ASP A 106 19.25 -3.89 -9.78
CA ASP A 106 18.71 -4.80 -10.80
C ASP A 106 17.25 -4.44 -11.15
N LEU A 107 17.06 -3.18 -11.58
CA LEU A 107 15.71 -2.69 -11.92
C LEU A 107 15.11 -3.46 -13.11
N GLU A 108 15.92 -3.72 -14.16
CA GLU A 108 15.50 -4.48 -15.33
C GLU A 108 15.12 -5.91 -14.97
N GLY A 109 15.98 -6.63 -14.23
CA GLY A 109 15.73 -8.02 -13.82
C GLY A 109 14.50 -8.18 -12.95
N ILE A 110 14.19 -7.19 -12.09
CA ILE A 110 12.96 -7.18 -11.29
C ILE A 110 11.74 -6.94 -12.17
N LEU A 111 11.76 -5.87 -12.97
CA LEU A 111 10.60 -5.43 -13.74
C LEU A 111 10.26 -6.33 -14.94
N LYS A 112 11.22 -7.12 -15.40
CA LYS A 112 10.99 -8.15 -16.43
C LYS A 112 9.92 -9.17 -16.02
N TYR A 113 9.76 -9.42 -14.72
CA TYR A 113 8.82 -10.39 -14.18
C TYR A 113 7.64 -9.73 -13.45
N ALA A 114 7.56 -8.39 -13.46
CA ALA A 114 6.42 -7.66 -12.92
C ALA A 114 5.44 -7.31 -14.03
N ASN A 115 4.15 -7.41 -13.74
CA ASN A 115 3.09 -6.99 -14.65
C ASN A 115 2.61 -5.58 -14.34
N HIS A 116 2.68 -5.17 -13.05
CA HIS A 116 2.24 -3.85 -12.64
C HIS A 116 3.17 -3.26 -11.58
N LEU A 117 3.47 -1.96 -11.72
CA LEU A 117 4.29 -1.21 -10.78
C LEU A 117 3.58 0.07 -10.37
N TYR A 118 3.45 0.26 -9.07
CA TYR A 118 3.01 1.51 -8.45
C TYR A 118 4.20 2.26 -7.86
N VAL A 119 4.43 3.49 -8.32
CA VAL A 119 5.41 4.40 -7.73
C VAL A 119 4.70 5.43 -6.88
N SER A 120 4.96 5.43 -5.58
CA SER A 120 4.26 6.27 -4.60
C SER A 120 5.01 7.58 -4.36
N VAL A 121 4.37 8.73 -4.66
CA VAL A 121 4.94 10.06 -4.44
C VAL A 121 3.92 11.01 -3.80
N SER A 122 4.41 12.06 -3.14
CA SER A 122 3.58 13.13 -2.53
C SER A 122 4.20 14.52 -2.69
N GLY A 123 4.93 14.73 -3.76
CA GLY A 123 5.57 15.99 -4.12
C GLY A 123 6.46 15.80 -5.33
N PHE A 124 6.81 16.88 -5.99
CA PHE A 124 7.75 16.93 -7.11
C PHE A 124 9.09 17.54 -6.69
N THR A 125 9.05 18.54 -5.80
CA THR A 125 10.24 19.12 -5.17
C THR A 125 10.58 18.37 -3.88
N GLN A 126 11.84 18.42 -3.45
CA GLN A 126 12.28 17.78 -2.21
C GLN A 126 11.56 18.37 -0.98
N GLU A 127 11.34 19.67 -0.98
CA GLU A 127 10.69 20.41 0.10
C GLU A 127 9.27 19.89 0.35
N VAL A 128 8.49 19.72 -0.70
CA VAL A 128 7.11 19.24 -0.62
C VAL A 128 7.07 17.73 -0.36
N TYR A 129 7.88 16.97 -1.12
CA TYR A 129 7.92 15.51 -1.02
C TYR A 129 8.26 15.00 0.40
N GLN A 130 9.25 15.62 1.06
CA GLN A 130 9.69 15.19 2.38
C GLN A 130 8.69 15.51 3.51
N ILE A 131 7.67 16.31 3.28
CA ILE A 131 6.63 16.56 4.27
C ILE A 131 5.97 15.25 4.68
N THR A 132 5.56 14.43 3.70
CA THR A 132 5.01 13.09 3.93
C THR A 132 6.07 12.01 3.89
N HIS A 133 6.87 11.93 2.81
CA HIS A 133 7.89 10.89 2.59
C HIS A 133 9.21 11.24 3.30
N ARG A 134 9.14 11.35 4.62
CA ARG A 134 10.32 11.69 5.44
C ARG A 134 11.44 10.67 5.29
N GLY A 135 12.65 11.17 5.17
CA GLY A 135 13.86 10.36 4.99
C GLY A 135 14.06 9.87 3.55
N CYS A 136 13.14 10.21 2.65
CA CYS A 136 13.22 9.89 1.23
C CYS A 136 13.80 11.06 0.43
N LYS A 137 14.35 10.75 -0.74
CA LYS A 137 14.96 11.72 -1.69
C LYS A 137 14.23 11.63 -3.02
N ILE A 138 13.64 12.75 -3.45
CA ILE A 138 12.88 12.81 -4.70
C ILE A 138 13.77 12.60 -5.94
N ASP A 139 15.03 13.01 -5.88
CA ASP A 139 15.97 12.85 -6.99
C ASP A 139 16.20 11.36 -7.31
N LEU A 140 16.31 10.50 -6.26
CA LEU A 140 16.42 9.05 -6.46
C LEU A 140 15.16 8.46 -7.10
N VAL A 141 13.98 9.00 -6.76
CA VAL A 141 12.72 8.60 -7.39
C VAL A 141 12.73 8.95 -8.86
N LYS A 142 13.11 10.18 -9.20
CA LYS A 142 13.23 10.65 -10.59
C LYS A 142 14.25 9.83 -11.38
N GLU A 143 15.44 9.60 -10.82
CA GLU A 143 16.47 8.75 -11.45
C GLU A 143 15.95 7.33 -11.79
N ASN A 144 15.20 6.72 -10.88
CA ASN A 144 14.61 5.39 -11.11
C ASN A 144 13.48 5.44 -12.13
N ILE A 145 12.65 6.48 -12.12
CA ILE A 145 11.58 6.70 -13.11
C ILE A 145 12.20 6.88 -14.52
N ASP A 146 13.26 7.65 -14.64
CA ASP A 146 13.95 7.85 -15.93
C ASP A 146 14.50 6.53 -16.47
N LYS A 147 15.08 5.69 -15.60
CA LYS A 147 15.52 4.33 -15.98
C LYS A 147 14.37 3.45 -16.45
N ILE A 148 13.22 3.47 -15.75
CA ILE A 148 12.04 2.72 -16.18
C ILE A 148 11.60 3.20 -17.57
N ASN A 149 11.51 4.52 -17.76
CA ASN A 149 11.10 5.11 -19.02
C ASN A 149 12.03 4.69 -20.16
N GLN A 150 13.34 4.69 -19.94
CA GLN A 150 14.31 4.17 -20.90
C GLN A 150 14.09 2.69 -21.20
N LEU A 151 13.94 1.84 -20.18
CA LEU A 151 13.74 0.39 -20.34
C LEU A 151 12.43 0.08 -21.10
N LEU A 152 11.35 0.84 -20.85
CA LEU A 152 10.09 0.73 -21.56
C LEU A 152 10.21 1.15 -23.03
N ASN A 153 10.97 2.21 -23.32
CA ASN A 153 11.19 2.69 -24.68
C ASN A 153 12.09 1.74 -25.48
N ASP A 154 13.10 1.15 -24.84
CA ASP A 154 14.00 0.16 -25.42
C ASP A 154 13.31 -1.21 -25.61
N GLY A 155 12.08 -1.40 -25.12
CA GLY A 155 11.36 -2.67 -25.18
C GLY A 155 11.97 -3.78 -24.31
N LYS A 156 12.77 -3.43 -23.30
CA LYS A 156 13.42 -4.39 -22.41
C LYS A 156 12.50 -4.90 -21.31
N ILE A 157 11.50 -4.12 -20.96
CA ILE A 157 10.44 -4.45 -19.99
C ILE A 157 9.07 -4.12 -20.57
N ASP A 158 8.05 -4.85 -20.11
CA ASP A 158 6.64 -4.63 -20.47
C ASP A 158 5.80 -4.64 -19.18
N VAL A 159 5.97 -3.60 -18.37
CA VAL A 159 5.28 -3.43 -17.08
C VAL A 159 4.38 -2.22 -17.12
N ASP A 160 3.10 -2.40 -16.79
CA ASP A 160 2.17 -1.27 -16.64
C ASP A 160 2.58 -0.45 -15.41
N THR A 161 3.09 0.76 -15.64
CA THR A 161 3.64 1.60 -14.57
C THR A 161 2.74 2.79 -14.30
N GLU A 162 2.41 2.97 -13.03
CA GLU A 162 1.56 4.05 -12.53
C GLU A 162 2.29 4.83 -11.44
N LEU A 163 2.55 6.13 -11.71
CA LEU A 163 2.99 7.05 -10.68
C LEU A 163 1.76 7.55 -9.92
N ARG A 164 1.63 7.15 -8.66
CA ARG A 164 0.56 7.53 -7.76
C ARG A 164 0.95 8.75 -6.94
N TYR A 165 0.41 9.88 -7.31
CA TYR A 165 0.58 11.11 -6.54
C TYR A 165 -0.47 11.18 -5.44
N PHE A 166 -0.03 11.07 -4.20
CA PHE A 166 -0.92 11.24 -3.05
C PHE A 166 -1.15 12.72 -2.78
N GLY A 167 -2.31 13.22 -3.20
CA GLY A 167 -2.71 14.61 -3.06
C GLY A 167 -3.19 14.93 -1.65
N TYR A 168 -2.65 16.02 -1.13
CA TYR A 168 -3.04 16.70 0.11
C TYR A 168 -3.18 18.17 -0.20
N ASP A 169 -3.86 18.94 0.64
CA ASP A 169 -4.04 20.38 0.42
C ASP A 169 -2.72 21.18 0.36
N TYR A 170 -1.65 20.64 0.95
CA TYR A 170 -0.35 21.27 0.92
C TYR A 170 0.48 20.99 -0.35
N ASN A 171 0.09 20.01 -1.19
CA ASN A 171 0.91 19.54 -2.30
C ASN A 171 0.18 19.43 -3.65
N GLU A 172 -1.13 19.66 -3.72
CA GLU A 172 -1.91 19.53 -4.96
C GLU A 172 -1.35 20.38 -6.10
N PHE A 173 -0.75 21.53 -5.74
CA PHE A 173 -0.19 22.47 -6.71
C PHE A 173 1.05 21.93 -7.46
N GLU A 174 1.70 20.87 -6.99
CA GLU A 174 2.82 20.23 -7.69
C GLU A 174 2.43 19.04 -8.58
N PHE A 175 1.18 18.62 -8.56
CA PHE A 175 0.74 17.46 -9.33
C PHE A 175 1.00 17.63 -10.83
N HIS A 176 0.69 18.79 -11.39
CA HIS A 176 0.90 19.09 -12.81
C HIS A 176 2.37 19.00 -13.25
N LEU A 177 3.33 19.16 -12.32
CA LEU A 177 4.76 19.03 -12.64
C LEU A 177 5.13 17.59 -12.99
N TRP A 178 4.46 16.60 -12.39
CA TRP A 178 4.61 15.19 -12.77
C TRP A 178 3.95 14.89 -14.11
N GLU A 179 2.79 15.49 -14.40
CA GLU A 179 2.13 15.35 -15.70
C GLU A 179 3.02 15.89 -16.83
N GLU A 180 3.63 17.07 -16.62
CA GLU A 180 4.56 17.66 -17.59
C GLU A 180 5.85 16.84 -17.70
N TYR A 181 6.42 16.36 -16.58
CA TYR A 181 7.65 15.56 -16.56
C TYR A 181 7.51 14.23 -17.31
N LEU A 182 6.33 13.64 -17.29
CA LEU A 182 6.03 12.33 -17.87
C LEU A 182 5.12 12.40 -19.11
N LYS A 183 4.90 13.58 -19.68
CA LYS A 183 3.97 13.79 -20.81
C LYS A 183 4.23 12.88 -22.02
N ASP A 184 5.50 12.60 -22.30
CA ASP A 184 5.93 11.77 -23.44
C ASP A 184 6.29 10.34 -23.00
N SER A 185 5.96 9.98 -21.76
CA SER A 185 6.24 8.67 -21.16
C SER A 185 5.07 7.71 -21.31
N LYS A 186 5.38 6.41 -21.27
CA LYS A 186 4.37 5.35 -21.10
C LYS A 186 3.87 5.23 -19.66
N ILE A 187 4.52 5.90 -18.71
CA ILE A 187 4.16 5.89 -17.28
C ILE A 187 2.93 6.77 -17.05
N LYS A 188 1.88 6.20 -16.48
CA LYS A 188 0.66 6.93 -16.16
C LYS A 188 0.83 7.73 -14.88
N VAL A 189 0.39 8.99 -14.87
CA VAL A 189 0.33 9.81 -13.65
C VAL A 189 -1.10 9.81 -13.12
N VAL A 190 -1.27 9.43 -11.86
CA VAL A 190 -2.59 9.31 -11.24
C VAL A 190 -2.63 10.07 -9.93
N LEU A 191 -3.53 11.05 -9.85
CA LEU A 191 -3.82 11.72 -8.58
C LEU A 191 -4.68 10.80 -7.72
N GLN A 192 -4.18 10.49 -6.53
CA GLN A 192 -4.95 9.79 -5.50
C GLN A 192 -5.13 10.68 -4.29
N PRO A 193 -6.29 10.63 -3.63
CA PRO A 193 -6.45 11.28 -2.34
C PRO A 193 -5.39 10.79 -1.37
N GLY A 194 -4.71 11.72 -0.73
CA GLY A 194 -3.78 11.39 0.35
C GLY A 194 -4.52 10.71 1.50
N ASN A 195 -3.91 9.74 2.11
CA ASN A 195 -4.53 9.00 3.20
C ASN A 195 -3.77 9.26 4.51
N SER A 196 -4.41 9.94 5.47
CA SER A 196 -3.98 9.87 6.85
C SER A 196 -4.74 8.70 7.47
N ASN A 197 -4.05 7.61 7.79
CA ASN A 197 -4.69 6.48 8.42
C ASN A 197 -5.34 6.93 9.75
N PRO A 198 -6.67 6.92 9.90
CA PRO A 198 -7.34 7.42 11.10
C PRO A 198 -6.97 6.65 12.35
N ARG A 199 -6.57 5.39 12.23
CA ARG A 199 -6.11 4.61 13.35
C ARG A 199 -4.80 5.11 13.92
N ILE A 200 -3.93 5.67 13.06
CA ILE A 200 -2.72 6.34 13.52
C ILE A 200 -3.11 7.50 14.41
N ASN A 201 -4.07 8.30 14.00
CA ASN A 201 -4.55 9.42 14.79
C ASN A 201 -5.21 8.97 16.08
N LEU A 202 -6.02 7.92 16.07
CA LEU A 202 -6.60 7.34 17.28
C LEU A 202 -5.54 6.76 18.22
N TYR A 203 -4.54 6.07 17.65
CA TYR A 203 -3.41 5.58 18.43
C TYR A 203 -2.61 6.73 19.06
N LEU A 204 -2.28 7.76 18.30
CA LEU A 204 -1.56 8.95 18.79
C LEU A 204 -2.35 9.65 19.91
N LEU A 205 -3.67 9.81 19.74
CA LEU A 205 -4.57 10.35 20.76
C LEU A 205 -4.59 9.49 22.02
N SER A 206 -4.63 8.17 21.90
CA SER A 206 -4.60 7.23 23.04
C SER A 206 -3.29 7.32 23.82
N LYS A 207 -2.21 7.81 23.19
CA LYS A 207 -0.90 8.05 23.80
C LYS A 207 -0.71 9.51 24.27
N GLY A 208 -1.77 10.32 24.24
CA GLY A 208 -1.69 11.75 24.57
C GLY A 208 -0.89 12.58 23.57
N GLN A 209 -0.64 12.03 22.38
CA GLN A 209 0.05 12.70 21.30
C GLN A 209 -0.93 13.42 20.39
N LYS A 210 -0.52 14.54 19.79
CA LYS A 210 -1.35 15.23 18.81
C LYS A 210 -1.54 14.35 17.57
N PRO A 211 -2.79 14.23 17.06
CA PRO A 211 -3.02 13.59 15.78
C PRO A 211 -2.18 14.28 14.70
N THR A 212 -1.80 13.52 13.69
CA THR A 212 -1.14 14.07 12.51
C THR A 212 -2.18 14.85 11.68
N GLN A 213 -2.56 16.02 12.15
CA GLN A 213 -3.50 16.92 11.48
C GLN A 213 -2.90 17.61 10.24
N TRP A 214 -1.64 17.32 9.98
CA TRP A 214 -0.81 17.95 8.95
C TRP A 214 -1.23 17.62 7.52
N PHE A 215 -2.06 16.61 7.37
CA PHE A 215 -2.44 16.10 6.07
C PHE A 215 -3.80 16.62 5.70
N GLY A 216 -3.99 17.92 5.65
CA GLY A 216 -5.14 18.56 5.11
C GLY A 216 -6.48 17.85 5.31
N LYS A 217 -7.52 18.28 4.70
CA LYS A 217 -8.78 17.57 4.67
C LYS A 217 -8.52 16.16 4.15
N VAL A 218 -8.58 15.18 5.05
CA VAL A 218 -8.59 13.78 4.68
C VAL A 218 -9.75 13.60 3.72
N CYS A 219 -9.48 13.18 2.50
CA CYS A 219 -10.45 13.14 1.39
C CYS A 219 -11.64 12.21 1.59
N TRP A 220 -11.79 11.61 2.75
CA TRP A 220 -12.95 10.79 3.10
C TRP A 220 -14.22 11.57 3.40
N TYR A 221 -14.14 12.88 3.62
CA TYR A 221 -15.31 13.72 3.89
C TYR A 221 -16.06 14.21 2.65
N GLY A 222 -15.51 14.00 1.49
CA GLY A 222 -16.10 14.47 0.23
C GLY A 222 -16.18 13.39 -0.86
N ASP A 223 -15.83 12.15 -0.57
CA ASP A 223 -15.96 11.07 -1.53
C ASP A 223 -17.39 10.52 -1.49
N PRO A 224 -18.23 10.81 -2.51
CA PRO A 224 -19.59 10.28 -2.60
C PRO A 224 -19.63 8.75 -2.57
N TYR A 225 -18.51 8.09 -2.83
CA TYR A 225 -18.37 6.64 -2.72
C TYR A 225 -18.57 6.12 -1.29
N TYR A 226 -18.28 6.91 -0.26
CA TYR A 226 -18.50 6.52 1.14
C TYR A 226 -19.97 6.71 1.59
N ASP A 227 -20.73 7.58 0.93
CA ASP A 227 -22.13 7.81 1.28
C ASP A 227 -23.08 6.77 0.66
N GLU A 228 -22.69 6.15 -0.45
CA GLU A 228 -23.51 5.14 -1.14
C GLU A 228 -23.29 3.70 -0.64
N VAL A 229 -22.24 3.43 0.12
CA VAL A 229 -21.86 2.08 0.58
C VAL A 229 -22.61 1.71 1.85
N GLN A 230 -23.92 1.57 1.77
CA GLN A 230 -24.78 1.32 2.94
C GLN A 230 -24.77 -0.12 3.46
N ASN A 231 -24.31 -1.12 2.73
CA ASN A 231 -24.35 -2.53 3.15
C ASN A 231 -23.29 -3.41 2.46
N VAL A 232 -22.09 -2.91 2.19
CA VAL A 232 -21.10 -3.69 1.47
C VAL A 232 -20.20 -4.42 2.44
N TYR A 233 -20.14 -5.74 2.28
CA TYR A 233 -19.05 -6.56 2.79
C TYR A 233 -17.71 -5.93 2.44
N CYS A 234 -16.90 -5.68 3.45
CA CYS A 234 -15.55 -5.17 3.25
C CYS A 234 -14.79 -6.12 2.31
N SER A 235 -14.40 -5.63 1.15
CA SER A 235 -13.69 -6.44 0.14
C SER A 235 -12.35 -7.00 0.65
N MET A 236 -11.77 -6.38 1.70
CA MET A 236 -10.53 -6.83 2.34
C MET A 236 -10.69 -8.15 3.10
N VAL A 237 -11.92 -8.53 3.48
CA VAL A 237 -12.17 -9.83 4.13
C VAL A 237 -11.80 -11.00 3.22
N ARG A 238 -11.96 -10.85 1.91
CA ARG A 238 -11.66 -11.91 0.92
C ARG A 238 -10.22 -11.90 0.43
N LYS A 239 -9.46 -10.87 0.72
CA LYS A 239 -8.06 -10.72 0.37
C LYS A 239 -7.20 -11.47 1.37
N PHE A 240 -6.25 -12.26 0.91
CA PHE A 240 -5.23 -12.83 1.77
C PHE A 240 -4.11 -11.82 1.96
N THR A 241 -3.71 -11.61 3.19
CA THR A 241 -2.59 -10.75 3.54
C THR A 241 -1.65 -11.56 4.42
N ILE A 242 -0.44 -11.76 3.94
CA ILE A 242 0.58 -12.59 4.59
C ILE A 242 1.73 -11.67 5.03
N ASN A 243 2.14 -11.78 6.29
CA ASN A 243 3.28 -11.04 6.82
C ASN A 243 4.62 -11.72 6.48
N ALA A 244 5.74 -11.09 6.80
CA ALA A 244 7.08 -11.61 6.51
C ALA A 244 7.45 -12.90 7.30
N ASN A 245 6.61 -13.36 8.22
CA ASN A 245 6.76 -14.63 8.92
C ASN A 245 5.98 -15.78 8.27
N GLY A 246 5.15 -15.50 7.27
CA GLY A 246 4.26 -16.47 6.65
C GLY A 246 2.89 -16.59 7.32
N ASP A 247 2.59 -15.70 8.28
CA ASP A 247 1.30 -15.71 8.95
C ASP A 247 0.27 -14.92 8.17
N MET A 248 -0.94 -15.45 8.12
CA MET A 248 -2.09 -14.74 7.60
C MET A 248 -2.62 -13.76 8.66
N VAL A 249 -2.73 -12.49 8.27
CA VAL A 249 -3.27 -11.43 9.12
C VAL A 249 -4.68 -11.05 8.71
N LEU A 250 -5.40 -10.40 9.61
CA LEU A 250 -6.82 -10.08 9.43
C LEU A 250 -7.08 -9.30 8.14
N CYS A 251 -6.28 -8.29 7.85
CA CYS A 251 -6.33 -7.53 6.59
C CYS A 251 -5.08 -6.65 6.44
N CYS A 252 -4.84 -6.14 5.24
CA CYS A 252 -3.72 -5.24 4.95
C CYS A 252 -3.72 -3.97 5.82
N GLU A 253 -4.88 -3.46 6.19
CA GLU A 253 -5.01 -2.29 7.09
C GLU A 253 -4.62 -2.58 8.54
N LYS A 254 -4.44 -3.85 8.89
CA LYS A 254 -4.10 -4.33 10.25
C LYS A 254 -2.94 -5.33 10.26
N ALA A 255 -2.16 -5.39 9.21
CA ALA A 255 -1.06 -6.35 9.05
C ALA A 255 0.06 -6.22 10.10
N PHE A 256 -0.02 -5.25 10.94
CA PHE A 256 1.00 -4.82 11.89
C PHE A 256 0.65 -5.04 13.37
N ASP A 257 -0.54 -5.49 13.66
CA ASP A 257 -0.96 -5.80 15.03
C ASP A 257 -0.82 -7.30 15.23
N ASP A 258 0.15 -7.74 16.03
CA ASP A 258 0.43 -9.15 16.30
C ASP A 258 -0.79 -9.89 16.88
N ASN A 259 -1.72 -9.16 17.50
CA ASN A 259 -2.99 -9.73 17.95
C ASN A 259 -3.98 -10.03 16.82
N LEU A 260 -3.62 -9.72 15.58
CA LEU A 260 -4.47 -9.89 14.41
C LEU A 260 -3.94 -10.96 13.45
N VAL A 261 -2.94 -11.71 13.85
CA VAL A 261 -2.57 -12.97 13.21
C VAL A 261 -3.74 -13.94 13.42
N ILE A 262 -4.25 -14.49 12.32
CA ILE A 262 -5.38 -15.41 12.32
C ILE A 262 -4.98 -16.87 12.12
N GLY A 263 -3.74 -17.11 11.71
CA GLY A 263 -3.14 -18.43 11.57
C GLY A 263 -1.88 -18.40 10.71
N ASN A 264 -1.15 -19.50 10.69
CA ASN A 264 -0.03 -19.71 9.78
C ASN A 264 -0.57 -20.14 8.41
N PHE A 265 -0.15 -19.44 7.34
CA PHE A 265 -0.73 -19.66 6.02
C PHE A 265 -0.43 -21.06 5.46
N LEU A 266 0.71 -21.67 5.81
CA LEU A 266 1.08 -22.99 5.31
C LEU A 266 0.49 -24.13 6.15
N GLU A 267 0.38 -23.94 7.46
CA GLU A 267 0.04 -25.00 8.40
C GLU A 267 -1.47 -25.11 8.66
N ASP A 268 -2.16 -23.95 8.70
CA ASP A 268 -3.56 -23.90 9.06
C ASP A 268 -4.49 -24.07 7.84
N ASP A 269 -5.73 -24.47 8.11
CA ASP A 269 -6.78 -24.55 7.10
C ASP A 269 -7.22 -23.16 6.66
N ILE A 270 -7.25 -22.94 5.33
CA ILE A 270 -7.59 -21.64 4.75
C ILE A 270 -9.04 -21.25 5.03
N TYR A 271 -9.97 -22.21 5.02
CA TYR A 271 -11.38 -21.94 5.26
C TYR A 271 -11.62 -21.54 6.71
N GLU A 272 -10.96 -22.19 7.67
CA GLU A 272 -11.01 -21.82 9.07
C GLU A 272 -10.43 -20.42 9.31
N MET A 273 -9.32 -20.09 8.67
CA MET A 273 -8.75 -18.76 8.74
C MET A 273 -9.70 -17.69 8.15
N GLN A 274 -10.35 -17.98 7.02
CA GLN A 274 -11.36 -17.08 6.46
C GLN A 274 -12.56 -16.89 7.38
N GLU A 275 -13.03 -17.96 8.01
CA GLU A 275 -14.10 -17.85 9.02
C GLU A 275 -13.70 -16.98 10.21
N LYS A 276 -12.47 -17.15 10.72
CA LYS A 276 -11.92 -16.26 11.76
C LYS A 276 -11.93 -14.80 11.32
N LYS A 277 -11.58 -14.51 10.05
CA LYS A 277 -11.68 -13.14 9.49
C LYS A 277 -13.11 -12.62 9.53
N LEU A 278 -14.06 -13.39 9.04
CA LEU A 278 -15.48 -12.99 8.96
C LEU A 278 -16.08 -12.73 10.34
N LYS A 279 -15.68 -13.53 11.33
CA LYS A 279 -16.18 -13.46 12.72
C LYS A 279 -15.41 -12.49 13.61
N SER A 280 -14.38 -11.80 13.06
CA SER A 280 -13.51 -10.94 13.87
C SER A 280 -14.25 -9.71 14.37
N LYS A 281 -14.34 -9.57 15.70
CA LYS A 281 -14.86 -8.38 16.38
C LYS A 281 -14.03 -7.12 16.09
N GLN A 282 -12.78 -7.27 15.66
CA GLN A 282 -11.92 -6.14 15.27
C GLN A 282 -12.46 -5.40 14.05
N CYS A 283 -13.25 -6.08 13.21
CA CYS A 283 -13.93 -5.45 12.09
C CYS A 283 -15.08 -4.55 12.54
N ASP A 284 -15.62 -4.72 13.75
CA ASP A 284 -16.71 -3.87 14.27
C ASP A 284 -16.22 -2.46 14.59
N TYR A 285 -14.94 -2.31 14.87
CA TYR A 285 -14.28 -1.02 15.10
C TYR A 285 -13.50 -0.51 13.89
N CYS A 286 -13.79 -1.05 12.70
CA CYS A 286 -13.08 -0.67 11.50
C CYS A 286 -13.67 0.63 10.90
N PHE A 287 -12.78 1.57 10.55
CA PHE A 287 -13.19 2.84 9.92
C PHE A 287 -13.89 2.65 8.56
N MET A 288 -13.70 1.48 7.93
CA MET A 288 -14.45 1.08 6.74
C MET A 288 -15.92 0.73 7.04
N LYS A 289 -16.30 0.59 8.31
CA LYS A 289 -17.69 0.47 8.72
C LYS A 289 -18.27 1.85 9.05
N ARG A 290 -19.44 2.15 8.52
CA ARG A 290 -20.11 3.45 8.63
C ARG A 290 -20.27 3.98 10.06
N GLU A 291 -20.54 3.10 11.03
CA GLU A 291 -20.70 3.48 12.43
C GLU A 291 -19.42 4.08 13.02
N PHE A 292 -18.27 3.54 12.66
CA PHE A 292 -16.99 4.05 13.11
C PHE A 292 -16.64 5.38 12.44
N ILE A 293 -17.01 5.57 11.18
CA ILE A 293 -16.89 6.86 10.48
C ILE A 293 -17.72 7.93 11.19
N ASN A 294 -18.91 7.60 11.67
CA ASN A 294 -19.75 8.53 12.41
C ASN A 294 -19.14 8.90 13.79
N ILE A 295 -18.53 7.94 14.48
CA ILE A 295 -17.81 8.20 15.73
C ILE A 295 -16.61 9.12 15.47
N LEU A 296 -15.84 8.87 14.42
CA LEU A 296 -14.72 9.71 14.04
C LEU A 296 -15.17 11.12 13.63
N LYS A 297 -16.21 11.24 12.80
CA LYS A 297 -16.80 12.53 12.42
C LYS A 297 -17.22 13.33 13.66
N LYS A 298 -17.76 12.66 14.67
CA LYS A 298 -18.15 13.29 15.93
C LYS A 298 -16.92 13.72 16.75
N SER A 299 -15.96 12.81 16.93
CA SER A 299 -14.72 13.09 17.67
C SER A 299 -13.90 14.21 17.03
N GLU A 300 -13.84 14.26 15.72
CA GLU A 300 -13.13 15.30 14.99
C GLU A 300 -13.83 16.65 15.07
N LYS A 301 -15.17 16.66 14.98
CA LYS A 301 -15.96 17.89 15.23
C LYS A 301 -15.74 18.42 16.65
N ASP A 302 -15.63 17.54 17.61
CA ASP A 302 -15.38 17.90 19.02
C ASP A 302 -13.93 18.38 19.18
N LEU A 303 -12.96 17.77 18.52
CA LEU A 303 -11.57 18.21 18.48
C LEU A 303 -11.40 19.56 17.78
N ILE A 304 -12.07 19.77 16.63
CA ILE A 304 -12.07 21.06 15.92
C ILE A 304 -12.70 22.16 16.79
N LYS A 305 -13.75 21.84 17.56
CA LYS A 305 -14.36 22.78 18.48
C LYS A 305 -13.48 23.12 19.68
N GLN A 306 -12.70 22.14 20.17
CA GLN A 306 -11.78 22.33 21.30
C GLN A 306 -10.49 23.07 20.91
N HIS A 307 -10.08 22.94 19.65
CA HIS A 307 -8.95 23.67 19.10
C HIS A 307 -9.47 24.75 18.16
N LYS A 308 -9.84 25.91 18.70
CA LYS A 308 -9.92 27.14 17.89
C LYS A 308 -8.51 27.39 17.38
N PHE A 309 -8.27 27.03 16.14
CA PHE A 309 -7.04 27.35 15.44
C PHE A 309 -7.04 28.84 15.09
N ILE A 310 -5.99 29.49 15.57
CA ILE A 310 -5.59 30.84 15.19
C ILE A 310 -5.06 30.78 13.75
#